data_4e53adce4b579206ac3546e1337e3d7f
#
_entry.id   4e53adce4b579206ac3546e1337e3d7f
#
_cell.length_a   1.000
_cell.length_b   1.000
_cell.length_c   1.000
_cell.angle_alpha   90.00
_cell.angle_beta   90.00
_cell.angle_gamma   90.00
#
_symmetry.space_group_name_H-M   'P 1'
#
loop_
_entity.id
_entity.type
_entity.pdbx_description
1 polymer ?
#
loop_
_entity_poly.entity_id
_entity_poly.type
_entity_poly.pdbx_seq_one_letter_code
_entity_poly.pdbx_strand_id
1 'polypeptide(L)'
;MLHSEASAFACVIPGCTEVATEATAAMCGIHFASAPDPLRTRFRTALRRLSLLRDIWGDGPRYDAVVASGRYLKLAHATACAEEALDAAAQRLALAVVAAQGRPVRDGERRCA
;
A
#
# COMPACT_ATOMS: atom_id res chain seq x y z
N MET A 1 4.67 6.99 -22.15
CA MET A 1 4.72 6.77 -21.64
C MET A 1 4.67 6.36 -20.91
N LEU A 2 4.71 6.23 -20.85
CA LEU A 2 4.68 5.87 -20.17
C LEU A 2 4.43 5.41 -19.32
N HIS A 3 4.42 5.29 -19.12
CA HIS A 3 4.22 4.93 -18.40
C HIS A 3 4.17 4.29 -17.44
N SER A 4 3.85 4.40 -17.12
CA SER A 4 3.38 3.60 -16.27
C SER A 4 4.29 2.95 -15.38
N GLU A 5 5.23 2.75 -15.71
CA GLU A 5 6.13 2.12 -14.91
C GLU A 5 6.42 3.03 -13.84
N ALA A 6 5.89 4.12 -13.87
CA ALA A 6 6.14 5.04 -12.82
C ALA A 6 5.77 4.43 -11.49
N SER A 7 4.98 3.39 -11.48
CA SER A 7 4.61 2.86 -10.18
C SER A 7 5.62 1.86 -9.65
N ALA A 8 6.72 1.68 -10.35
CA ALA A 8 7.73 0.77 -9.85
C ALA A 8 8.83 1.57 -9.16
N PHE A 9 9.25 1.14 -8.01
CA PHE A 9 10.30 1.82 -7.29
C PHE A 9 11.04 0.83 -6.42
N ALA A 10 12.09 1.27 -5.76
CA ALA A 10 12.88 0.35 -4.96
C ALA A 10 12.13 -0.09 -3.72
N CYS A 11 12.37 -1.30 -3.29
CA CYS A 11 11.78 -1.83 -2.09
C CYS A 11 12.11 -0.91 -0.92
N VAL A 12 11.11 -0.64 -0.10
CA VAL A 12 11.26 0.28 1.02
C VAL A 12 12.11 -0.29 2.16
N ILE A 13 12.34 -1.57 2.17
CA ILE A 13 13.12 -2.18 3.24
C ILE A 13 14.59 -1.81 3.08
N PRO A 14 15.22 -1.30 4.12
CA PRO A 14 16.61 -0.87 4.03
C PRO A 14 17.53 -1.97 3.53
N GLY A 15 18.38 -1.63 2.60
CA GLY A 15 19.33 -2.59 2.06
C GLY A 15 18.82 -3.42 0.91
N CYS A 16 17.55 -3.32 0.60
CA CYS A 16 16.98 -4.10 -0.49
C CYS A 16 16.96 -3.26 -1.76
N THR A 17 17.39 -3.84 -2.86
CA THR A 17 17.41 -3.12 -4.13
C THR A 17 16.40 -3.70 -5.12
N GLU A 18 15.55 -4.61 -4.67
CA GLU A 18 14.56 -5.19 -5.56
C GLU A 18 13.47 -4.19 -5.88
N VAL A 19 12.78 -4.44 -6.97
CA VAL A 19 11.72 -3.56 -7.41
C VAL A 19 10.43 -3.84 -6.64
N ALA A 20 9.71 -2.82 -6.33
CA ALA A 20 8.47 -2.93 -5.59
C ALA A 20 7.39 -2.08 -6.22
N THR A 21 6.15 -2.29 -5.82
CA THR A 21 5.03 -1.52 -6.30
C THR A 21 4.11 -1.16 -5.14
N GLU A 22 3.10 -0.36 -5.41
CA GLU A 22 2.14 -0.01 -4.40
C GLU A 22 1.35 -1.21 -3.92
N ALA A 23 1.15 -2.18 -4.79
CA ALA A 23 0.34 -3.35 -4.44
C ALA A 23 0.93 -4.19 -3.33
N THR A 24 2.21 -4.01 -3.05
CA THR A 24 2.88 -4.76 -2.01
C THR A 24 3.47 -3.83 -0.97
N ALA A 25 2.81 -2.71 -0.73
CA ALA A 25 3.21 -1.75 0.29
C ALA A 25 4.64 -1.25 0.08
N ALA A 26 5.01 -1.06 -1.17
CA ALA A 26 6.34 -0.60 -1.54
C ALA A 26 7.45 -1.58 -1.14
N MET A 27 7.11 -2.84 -0.97
CA MET A 27 8.09 -3.86 -0.68
C MET A 27 8.20 -4.81 -1.85
N CYS A 28 9.34 -5.44 -2.01
CA CYS A 28 9.47 -6.45 -3.04
C CYS A 28 8.64 -7.67 -2.64
N GLY A 29 8.42 -8.56 -3.58
CA GLY A 29 7.58 -9.72 -3.33
C GLY A 29 8.07 -10.59 -2.18
N ILE A 30 9.38 -10.72 -2.05
CA ILE A 30 9.94 -11.56 -1.00
C ILE A 30 9.69 -10.95 0.38
N HIS A 31 9.93 -9.66 0.53
CA HIS A 31 9.70 -9.00 1.81
C HIS A 31 8.21 -8.98 2.15
N PHE A 32 7.37 -8.71 1.16
CA PHE A 32 5.95 -8.67 1.41
C PHE A 32 5.47 -10.05 1.86
N ALA A 33 5.94 -11.10 1.19
CA ALA A 33 5.53 -12.46 1.54
C ALA A 33 6.02 -12.87 2.92
N SER A 34 7.08 -12.25 3.40
CA SER A 34 7.62 -12.61 4.71
C SER A 34 6.87 -11.93 5.84
N ALA A 35 6.01 -10.98 5.56
CA ALA A 35 5.27 -10.30 6.60
C ALA A 35 4.20 -11.21 7.17
N PRO A 36 3.78 -10.99 8.42
CA PRO A 36 2.74 -11.79 9.02
C PRO A 36 1.43 -11.70 8.24
N ASP A 37 0.77 -12.84 8.10
CA ASP A 37 -0.48 -12.91 7.37
C ASP A 37 -1.52 -11.88 7.78
N PRO A 38 -1.79 -11.69 9.07
CA PRO A 38 -2.82 -10.72 9.46
C PRO A 38 -2.49 -9.31 8.97
N LEU A 39 -1.22 -8.95 8.93
CA LEU A 39 -0.84 -7.63 8.47
C LEU A 39 -0.98 -7.50 6.97
N ARG A 40 -0.65 -8.56 6.24
CA ARG A 40 -0.84 -8.54 4.80
C ARG A 40 -2.31 -8.45 4.44
N THR A 41 -3.14 -9.19 5.16
CA THR A 41 -4.57 -9.16 4.93
C THR A 41 -5.13 -7.77 5.20
N ARG A 42 -4.70 -7.16 6.30
CA ARG A 42 -5.16 -5.83 6.64
C ARG A 42 -4.75 -4.81 5.56
N PHE A 43 -3.53 -4.94 5.07
CA PHE A 43 -3.08 -4.04 4.02
C PHE A 43 -3.90 -4.23 2.74
N ARG A 44 -4.14 -5.47 2.35
CA ARG A 44 -4.89 -5.73 1.13
C ARG A 44 -6.32 -5.23 1.24
N THR A 45 -6.92 -5.37 2.42
CA THR A 45 -8.27 -4.87 2.64
C THR A 45 -8.31 -3.36 2.52
N ALA A 46 -7.32 -2.68 3.10
CA ALA A 46 -7.26 -1.23 3.01
C ALA A 46 -7.03 -0.78 1.57
N LEU A 47 -6.17 -1.47 0.85
CA LEU A 47 -5.90 -1.14 -0.53
C LEU A 47 -7.14 -1.30 -1.39
N ARG A 48 -7.89 -2.38 -1.17
CA ARG A 48 -9.09 -2.63 -1.93
C ARG A 48 -10.12 -1.56 -1.67
N ARG A 49 -10.28 -1.16 -0.42
CA ARG A 49 -11.25 -0.14 -0.07
C ARG A 49 -10.90 1.18 -0.77
N LEU A 50 -9.64 1.55 -0.73
CA LEU A 50 -9.22 2.79 -1.38
C LEU A 50 -9.42 2.71 -2.89
N SER A 51 -9.13 1.55 -3.48
CA SER A 51 -9.33 1.36 -4.91
C SER A 51 -10.78 1.54 -5.30
N LEU A 52 -11.69 1.01 -4.50
CA LEU A 52 -13.11 1.15 -4.78
C LEU A 52 -13.55 2.61 -4.71
N LEU A 53 -13.01 3.36 -3.75
CA LEU A 53 -13.34 4.78 -3.64
C LEU A 53 -12.75 5.56 -4.81
N ARG A 54 -11.53 5.25 -5.20
CA ARG A 54 -10.90 5.92 -6.33
C ARG A 54 -11.64 5.66 -7.63
N ASP A 55 -12.27 4.49 -7.74
CA ASP A 55 -13.05 4.17 -8.92
C ASP A 55 -14.22 5.15 -9.06
N ILE A 56 -14.80 5.59 -7.95
CA ILE A 56 -15.89 6.54 -8.01
C ILE A 56 -15.37 7.88 -8.52
N TRP A 57 -14.19 8.31 -8.05
CA TRP A 57 -13.63 9.58 -8.51
C TRP A 57 -13.32 9.56 -10.00
N GLY A 58 -12.98 8.39 -10.52
CA GLY A 58 -12.64 8.27 -11.94
C GLY A 58 -13.81 7.92 -12.83
N ASP A 59 -15.00 7.73 -12.26
CA ASP A 59 -16.16 7.31 -13.03
C ASP A 59 -17.10 8.52 -13.13
N GLY A 60 -17.11 9.18 -14.26
CA GLY A 60 -17.89 10.40 -14.45
C GLY A 60 -19.34 10.31 -13.97
N PRO A 61 -20.13 9.36 -14.47
CA PRO A 61 -21.52 9.25 -14.06
C PRO A 61 -21.69 9.00 -12.57
N ARG A 62 -20.85 8.16 -11.97
CA ARG A 62 -20.97 7.88 -10.54
C ARG A 62 -20.55 9.10 -9.72
N TYR A 63 -19.51 9.77 -10.14
CA TYR A 63 -19.05 10.97 -9.46
C TYR A 63 -20.13 12.05 -9.53
N ASP A 64 -20.72 12.23 -10.71
CA ASP A 64 -21.76 13.21 -10.88
C ASP A 64 -22.96 12.90 -10.00
N ALA A 65 -23.29 11.63 -9.84
CA ALA A 65 -24.38 11.23 -8.98
C ALA A 65 -24.09 11.56 -7.51
N VAL A 66 -22.83 11.39 -7.10
CA VAL A 66 -22.42 11.71 -5.74
C VAL A 66 -22.57 13.22 -5.49
N VAL A 67 -22.11 14.02 -6.45
CA VAL A 67 -22.20 15.47 -6.33
C VAL A 67 -23.66 15.90 -6.30
N ALA A 68 -24.45 15.36 -7.22
CA ALA A 68 -25.86 15.73 -7.30
C ALA A 68 -26.64 15.37 -6.04
N SER A 69 -26.20 14.33 -5.35
CA SER A 69 -26.90 13.93 -4.14
C SER A 69 -26.36 14.62 -2.89
N GLY A 70 -25.43 15.55 -3.06
CA GLY A 70 -24.88 16.28 -1.93
C GLY A 70 -23.90 15.50 -1.09
N ARG A 71 -23.35 14.43 -1.63
CA ARG A 71 -22.43 13.58 -0.87
C ARG A 71 -20.95 13.76 -1.18
N TYR A 72 -20.63 14.85 -1.84
CA TYR A 72 -19.24 15.08 -2.21
C TYR A 72 -18.33 15.08 -0.98
N LEU A 73 -18.70 15.79 0.08
CA LEU A 73 -17.85 15.85 1.26
C LEU A 73 -17.72 14.50 1.93
N LYS A 74 -18.77 13.70 1.86
CA LYS A 74 -18.69 12.36 2.42
C LYS A 74 -17.71 11.51 1.64
N LEU A 75 -17.74 11.62 0.32
CA LEU A 75 -16.83 10.87 -0.52
C LEU A 75 -15.39 11.32 -0.26
N ALA A 76 -15.16 12.62 -0.16
CA ALA A 76 -13.83 13.16 0.07
C ALA A 76 -13.30 12.69 1.42
N HIS A 77 -14.15 12.73 2.44
CA HIS A 77 -13.75 12.30 3.78
C HIS A 77 -13.46 10.80 3.80
N ALA A 78 -14.30 10.00 3.18
CA ALA A 78 -14.10 8.56 3.15
C ALA A 78 -12.80 8.22 2.44
N THR A 79 -12.50 8.94 1.36
CA THR A 79 -11.26 8.70 0.61
C THR A 79 -10.04 9.06 1.46
N ALA A 80 -10.08 10.20 2.15
CA ALA A 80 -8.98 10.61 3.00
C ALA A 80 -8.75 9.60 4.12
N CYS A 81 -9.82 9.13 4.73
CA CYS A 81 -9.70 8.13 5.79
C CYS A 81 -9.13 6.81 5.25
N ALA A 82 -9.55 6.44 4.04
CA ALA A 82 -9.03 5.20 3.45
C ALA A 82 -7.55 5.33 3.12
N GLU A 83 -7.12 6.52 2.70
CA GLU A 83 -5.71 6.74 2.42
C GLU A 83 -4.89 6.65 3.70
N GLU A 84 -5.39 7.22 4.77
CA GLU A 84 -4.70 7.15 6.05
C GLU A 84 -4.63 5.70 6.54
N ALA A 85 -5.71 4.97 6.38
CA ALA A 85 -5.75 3.58 6.81
C ALA A 85 -4.76 2.73 6.01
N LEU A 86 -4.64 3.01 4.72
CA LEU A 86 -3.70 2.29 3.89
C LEU A 86 -2.27 2.60 4.31
N ASP A 87 -1.97 3.88 4.56
CA ASP A 87 -0.64 4.28 4.98
C ASP A 87 -0.28 3.61 6.31
N ALA A 88 -1.21 3.60 7.25
CA ALA A 88 -0.96 2.98 8.54
C ALA A 88 -0.72 1.48 8.40
N ALA A 89 -1.50 0.81 7.55
CA ALA A 89 -1.34 -0.61 7.34
C ALA A 89 0.01 -0.91 6.66
N ALA A 90 0.39 -0.08 5.71
CA ALA A 90 1.67 -0.25 5.02
C ALA A 90 2.83 -0.04 5.99
N GLN A 91 2.74 0.93 6.87
CA GLN A 91 3.77 1.17 7.84
C GLN A 91 3.91 0.01 8.81
N ARG A 92 2.81 -0.54 9.26
CA ARG A 92 2.87 -1.68 10.16
C ARG A 92 3.53 -2.87 9.51
N LEU A 93 3.21 -3.09 8.23
CA LEU A 93 3.82 -4.18 7.50
C LEU A 93 5.33 -3.96 7.42
N ALA A 94 5.74 -2.78 7.00
CA ALA A 94 7.16 -2.50 6.84
C ALA A 94 7.91 -2.62 8.15
N LEU A 95 7.31 -2.11 9.23
CA LEU A 95 7.95 -2.19 10.53
C LEU A 95 8.10 -3.64 11.01
N ALA A 96 7.11 -4.46 10.73
CA ALA A 96 7.19 -5.85 11.13
C ALA A 96 8.29 -6.58 10.37
N VAL A 97 8.43 -6.29 9.08
CA VAL A 97 9.46 -6.92 8.27
C VAL A 97 10.84 -6.44 8.72
N VAL A 98 10.97 -5.15 8.96
CA VAL A 98 12.24 -4.60 9.40
C VAL A 98 12.62 -5.16 10.77
N ALA A 99 11.65 -5.26 11.66
CA ALA A 99 11.92 -5.80 13.00
C ALA A 99 12.40 -7.23 12.93
N ALA A 100 11.81 -8.00 12.04
CA ALA A 100 12.22 -9.39 11.89
C ALA A 100 13.64 -9.47 11.34
N GLN A 101 14.01 -8.57 10.43
CA GLN A 101 15.33 -8.58 9.90
C GLN A 101 16.34 -7.98 10.85
N GLY A 102 15.87 -7.07 11.67
CA GLY A 102 16.77 -6.39 12.59
C GLY A 102 17.19 -7.20 13.77
N ARG A 103 16.63 -8.41 13.93
CA ARG A 103 16.96 -9.18 15.01
C ARG A 103 18.37 -9.41 14.92
N PRO A 104 18.99 -9.84 15.87
CA PRO A 104 20.40 -10.04 15.95
C PRO A 104 20.82 -10.94 14.84
N VAL A 105 20.76 -10.46 13.72
CA VAL A 105 21.09 -11.19 12.59
C VAL A 105 22.55 -11.13 12.40
N ARG A 106 23.10 -12.12 11.90
CA ARG A 106 24.49 -12.12 11.74
C ARG A 106 24.70 -11.44 10.47
N ASP A 107 25.75 -11.00 10.20
CA ASP A 107 26.08 -10.34 9.05
C ASP A 107 25.74 -11.06 7.85
N GLY A 108 25.39 -10.45 6.93
CA GLY A 108 25.16 -11.04 5.67
C GLY A 108 23.83 -11.66 5.51
N GLU A 109 23.12 -11.77 6.52
CA GLU A 109 21.85 -12.32 6.42
C GLU A 109 20.80 -11.38 6.11
N ARG A 110 21.04 -10.14 6.13
CA ARG A 110 20.06 -9.24 5.87
C ARG A 110 19.96 -9.00 4.48
N ARG A 111 19.28 -9.61 3.70
CA ARG A 111 19.17 -9.28 2.37
C ARG A 111 17.84 -9.68 1.92
N CYS A 112 17.42 -9.12 0.92
CA CYS A 112 16.13 -9.31 0.40
C CYS A 112 15.88 -10.68 -0.08
N ALA A 113 16.73 -11.29 -0.56
CA ALA A 113 16.44 -12.61 -1.02
C ALA A 113 17.11 -13.64 -0.31
#